data_317d097bb167fd9077877f5b880bbefa
#
_entry.id   317d097bb167fd9077877f5b880bbefa
#
_cell.length_a   1.000
_cell.length_b   1.000
_cell.length_c   1.000
_cell.angle_alpha   90.00
_cell.angle_beta   90.00
_cell.angle_gamma   90.00
#
_symmetry.space_group_name_H-M   'P 1'
#
loop_
_entity.id
_entity.type
_entity.pdbx_description
1 polymer ?
#
loop_
_entity_poly.entity_id
_entity_poly.type
_entity_poly.pdbx_seq_one_letter_code
_entity_poly.pdbx_strand_id
1 'polypeptide(L)'
;GYSKCISVSAIAADYTPSSYTNYGEEITLCAPGGDGDYYGTPGVSDDQFAWEGKTQGLILSTGIKNGQPYYAYMEGTSMACPHVSGVAALGLSYAVKERRHFKAAEFIELMKETANDQFYNFYDEKVEKLYYYNHTTFGAPPTLMNLVERKGKMGRLVDAGALLKAIGNHGSDMIVPNVYLATGKSTSIDLARYFIDGESLSYSCTVADE
;
A
#
# COMPACT_ATOMS: atom_id res chain seq x y z
N GLY A 1 16.64 -6.92 -5.17
CA GLY A 1 16.71 -5.45 -5.05
C GLY A 1 18.06 -4.95 -4.57
N TYR A 2 18.37 -3.71 -4.85
CA TYR A 2 19.56 -3.07 -4.29
C TYR A 2 19.31 -2.70 -2.83
N SER A 3 20.20 -3.06 -1.91
CA SER A 3 20.06 -2.82 -0.47
C SER A 3 19.97 -1.34 -0.05
N LYS A 4 20.19 -0.43 -0.99
CA LYS A 4 20.12 1.03 -0.78
C LYS A 4 18.91 1.67 -1.44
N CYS A 5 18.02 0.87 -2.02
CA CYS A 5 16.81 1.35 -2.71
C CYS A 5 15.58 0.71 -2.09
N ILE A 6 14.50 1.48 -2.02
CA ILE A 6 13.17 0.97 -1.69
C ILE A 6 12.52 0.54 -3.00
N SER A 7 12.24 -0.76 -3.14
CA SER A 7 11.44 -1.28 -4.26
C SER A 7 9.97 -1.17 -3.90
N VAL A 8 9.17 -0.62 -4.83
CA VAL A 8 7.76 -0.30 -4.57
C VAL A 8 6.87 -1.02 -5.57
N SER A 9 5.90 -1.78 -5.06
CA SER A 9 4.80 -2.33 -5.84
C SER A 9 3.55 -1.47 -5.75
N ALA A 10 2.60 -1.69 -6.63
CA ALA A 10 1.34 -0.95 -6.69
C ALA A 10 0.17 -1.80 -6.20
N ILE A 11 -0.67 -1.20 -5.37
CA ILE A 11 -1.97 -1.75 -4.99
C ILE A 11 -3.11 -0.90 -5.55
N ALA A 12 -4.23 -1.56 -5.81
CA ALA A 12 -5.49 -0.96 -6.20
C ALA A 12 -6.27 -0.45 -4.97
N ALA A 13 -7.38 0.23 -5.21
CA ALA A 13 -8.22 0.79 -4.15
C ALA A 13 -8.90 -0.26 -3.26
N ASP A 14 -9.00 -1.51 -3.73
CA ASP A 14 -9.49 -2.67 -2.99
C ASP A 14 -8.38 -3.42 -2.23
N TYR A 15 -7.19 -2.85 -2.13
CA TYR A 15 -6.00 -3.45 -1.54
C TYR A 15 -5.46 -4.70 -2.25
N THR A 16 -6.00 -5.05 -3.40
CA THR A 16 -5.44 -6.11 -4.24
C THR A 16 -4.24 -5.59 -5.04
N PRO A 17 -3.34 -6.46 -5.53
CA PRO A 17 -2.29 -6.04 -6.45
C PRO A 17 -2.89 -5.34 -7.66
N SER A 18 -2.32 -4.22 -8.09
CA SER A 18 -2.67 -3.66 -9.38
C SER A 18 -2.35 -4.65 -10.49
N SER A 19 -3.20 -4.70 -11.53
CA SER A 19 -3.14 -5.71 -12.59
C SER A 19 -1.82 -5.74 -13.35
N TYR A 20 -1.09 -4.65 -13.34
CA TYR A 20 0.21 -4.46 -14.01
C TYR A 20 1.42 -4.59 -13.09
N THR A 21 1.23 -4.73 -11.77
CA THR A 21 2.37 -4.65 -10.83
C THR A 21 3.21 -5.90 -10.82
N ASN A 22 4.53 -5.71 -10.74
CA ASN A 22 5.44 -6.78 -10.39
C ASN A 22 5.37 -7.11 -8.90
N TYR A 23 5.76 -8.32 -8.54
CA TYR A 23 5.78 -8.84 -7.18
C TYR A 23 6.97 -9.76 -6.95
N GLY A 24 7.33 -9.97 -5.71
CA GLY A 24 8.43 -10.83 -5.30
C GLY A 24 8.90 -10.52 -3.89
N GLU A 25 9.72 -11.37 -3.35
CA GLU A 25 10.27 -11.25 -1.98
C GLU A 25 11.16 -10.01 -1.80
N GLU A 26 11.69 -9.48 -2.91
CA GLU A 26 12.55 -8.29 -2.93
C GLU A 26 11.77 -6.97 -2.91
N ILE A 27 10.45 -7.02 -2.94
CA ILE A 27 9.63 -5.81 -2.84
C ILE A 27 9.65 -5.34 -1.38
N THR A 28 10.07 -4.11 -1.19
CA THR A 28 10.22 -3.52 0.15
C THR A 28 8.88 -3.01 0.70
N LEU A 29 8.20 -2.17 -0.07
CA LEU A 29 6.94 -1.54 0.30
C LEU A 29 5.95 -1.60 -0.87
N CYS A 30 4.68 -1.41 -0.56
CA CYS A 30 3.67 -1.11 -1.56
C CYS A 30 2.94 0.19 -1.22
N ALA A 31 2.31 0.78 -2.22
CA ALA A 31 1.52 1.98 -2.08
C ALA A 31 0.43 2.05 -3.15
N PRO A 32 -0.57 2.93 -3.03
CA PRO A 32 -1.58 3.12 -4.05
C PRO A 32 -0.95 3.50 -5.40
N GLY A 33 -1.11 2.65 -6.39
CA GLY A 33 -0.69 2.90 -7.77
C GLY A 33 -1.86 3.11 -8.72
N GLY A 34 -3.06 2.84 -8.22
CA GLY A 34 -4.28 2.82 -9.02
C GLY A 34 -4.39 1.54 -9.85
N ASP A 35 -5.59 1.28 -10.32
CA ASP A 35 -5.88 0.20 -11.24
C ASP A 35 -7.23 0.49 -11.89
N GLY A 36 -7.24 0.74 -13.21
CA GLY A 36 -8.47 0.94 -13.97
C GLY A 36 -9.37 -0.29 -13.95
N ASP A 37 -8.77 -1.47 -13.76
CA ASP A 37 -9.47 -2.74 -13.67
C ASP A 37 -9.96 -3.07 -12.25
N TYR A 38 -9.85 -2.13 -11.34
CA TYR A 38 -10.30 -2.29 -9.96
C TYR A 38 -11.71 -2.87 -9.83
N TYR A 39 -12.58 -2.48 -10.72
CA TYR A 39 -13.94 -3.05 -10.78
C TYR A 39 -13.98 -4.39 -11.50
N GLY A 40 -12.87 -5.07 -11.66
CA GLY A 40 -12.70 -6.36 -12.33
C GLY A 40 -13.76 -7.42 -12.06
N THR A 41 -14.99 -7.01 -12.27
CA THR A 41 -16.07 -7.97 -12.43
C THR A 41 -15.75 -8.71 -13.72
N PRO A 42 -15.56 -10.03 -13.67
CA PRO A 42 -15.33 -10.80 -14.88
C PRO A 42 -16.36 -10.42 -15.94
N GLY A 43 -15.90 -9.97 -17.10
CA GLY A 43 -16.78 -9.58 -18.21
C GLY A 43 -17.01 -8.08 -18.42
N VAL A 44 -16.39 -7.20 -17.64
CA VAL A 44 -16.40 -5.76 -17.95
C VAL A 44 -15.24 -5.47 -18.91
N SER A 45 -15.54 -4.98 -20.10
CA SER A 45 -14.55 -4.65 -21.11
C SER A 45 -13.81 -3.36 -20.77
N ASP A 46 -12.55 -3.24 -21.20
CA ASP A 46 -11.71 -2.04 -21.11
C ASP A 46 -12.40 -0.76 -21.53
N ASP A 47 -13.13 -0.83 -22.62
CA ASP A 47 -13.80 0.31 -23.21
C ASP A 47 -14.82 0.94 -22.25
N GLN A 48 -15.37 0.15 -21.32
CA GLN A 48 -16.33 0.66 -20.34
C GLN A 48 -15.66 1.41 -19.18
N PHE A 49 -14.42 1.10 -18.83
CA PHE A 49 -13.72 1.76 -17.73
C PHE A 49 -13.12 3.09 -18.11
N ALA A 50 -12.45 3.14 -19.25
CA ALA A 50 -11.70 4.32 -19.66
C ALA A 50 -12.61 5.49 -20.10
N TRP A 51 -13.78 5.19 -20.63
CA TRP A 51 -14.64 6.17 -21.31
C TRP A 51 -15.87 6.60 -20.51
N GLU A 52 -16.30 5.83 -19.55
CA GLU A 52 -17.47 6.19 -18.72
C GLU A 52 -17.14 7.07 -17.50
N GLY A 53 -15.95 7.65 -17.44
CA GLY A 53 -15.55 8.55 -16.35
C GLY A 53 -15.32 7.85 -15.01
N LYS A 54 -15.10 6.55 -15.02
CA LYS A 54 -14.82 5.76 -13.81
C LYS A 54 -13.35 5.92 -13.40
N THR A 55 -13.04 7.08 -12.84
CA THR A 55 -11.69 7.42 -12.36
C THR A 55 -11.41 6.97 -10.93
N GLN A 56 -12.36 6.30 -10.29
CA GLN A 56 -12.32 5.97 -8.86
C GLN A 56 -11.20 5.00 -8.49
N GLY A 57 -10.75 4.17 -9.43
CA GLY A 57 -9.61 3.26 -9.24
C GLY A 57 -8.26 3.91 -9.53
N LEU A 58 -8.23 5.12 -10.06
CA LEU A 58 -7.01 5.79 -10.53
C LEU A 58 -6.47 6.80 -9.51
N ILE A 59 -5.22 7.15 -9.66
CA ILE A 59 -4.56 8.17 -8.83
C ILE A 59 -4.73 9.54 -9.47
N LEU A 60 -5.39 10.44 -8.73
CA LEU A 60 -5.53 11.85 -9.12
C LEU A 60 -4.27 12.63 -8.76
N SER A 61 -3.74 13.37 -9.71
CA SER A 61 -2.61 14.27 -9.47
C SER A 61 -2.69 15.50 -10.37
N THR A 62 -1.79 16.45 -10.12
CA THR A 62 -1.63 17.65 -10.94
C THR A 62 -0.72 17.38 -12.12
N GLY A 63 -0.96 18.06 -13.23
CA GLY A 63 -0.14 17.98 -14.43
C GLY A 63 -0.06 19.33 -15.16
N ILE A 64 0.76 19.37 -16.20
CA ILE A 64 0.86 20.53 -17.11
C ILE A 64 0.63 20.01 -18.53
N LYS A 65 -0.31 20.61 -19.24
CA LYS A 65 -0.58 20.35 -20.65
C LYS A 65 -0.62 21.66 -21.42
N ASN A 66 0.21 21.79 -22.45
CA ASN A 66 0.34 23.02 -23.24
C ASN A 66 0.63 24.27 -22.38
N GLY A 67 1.47 24.12 -21.34
CA GLY A 67 1.80 25.20 -20.42
C GLY A 67 0.71 25.58 -19.41
N GLN A 68 -0.41 24.86 -19.39
CA GLN A 68 -1.51 25.10 -18.46
C GLN A 68 -1.60 24.00 -17.41
N PRO A 69 -1.83 24.33 -16.13
CA PRO A 69 -2.06 23.35 -15.08
C PRO A 69 -3.39 22.62 -15.31
N TYR A 70 -3.43 21.33 -15.03
CA TYR A 70 -4.64 20.52 -15.06
C TYR A 70 -4.56 19.38 -14.05
N TYR A 71 -5.68 18.70 -13.81
CA TYR A 71 -5.72 17.47 -13.04
C TYR A 71 -5.76 16.27 -13.98
N ALA A 72 -4.98 15.25 -13.64
CA ALA A 72 -4.91 14.00 -14.40
C ALA A 72 -5.14 12.81 -13.49
N TYR A 73 -5.80 11.81 -14.04
CA TYR A 73 -5.92 10.48 -13.43
C TYR A 73 -4.93 9.55 -14.14
N MET A 74 -4.14 8.83 -13.36
CA MET A 74 -3.13 7.92 -13.86
C MET A 74 -3.06 6.67 -13.00
N GLU A 75 -2.49 5.61 -13.55
CA GLU A 75 -2.14 4.39 -12.83
C GLU A 75 -0.70 3.98 -13.13
N GLY A 76 -0.12 3.20 -12.25
CA GLY A 76 1.23 2.67 -12.41
C GLY A 76 2.00 2.58 -11.10
N THR A 77 3.04 1.75 -11.09
CA THR A 77 4.05 1.79 -10.02
C THR A 77 4.75 3.15 -9.96
N SER A 78 4.71 3.91 -11.08
CA SER A 78 5.13 5.31 -11.13
C SER A 78 4.28 6.24 -10.26
N MET A 79 3.06 5.87 -9.91
CA MET A 79 2.18 6.58 -8.97
C MET A 79 2.37 6.07 -7.55
N ALA A 80 2.64 4.78 -7.36
CA ALA A 80 2.94 4.19 -6.06
C ALA A 80 4.26 4.72 -5.48
N CYS A 81 5.30 4.83 -6.29
CA CYS A 81 6.62 5.28 -5.86
C CYS A 81 6.60 6.68 -5.20
N PRO A 82 5.98 7.73 -5.78
CA PRO A 82 5.92 9.04 -5.13
C PRO A 82 5.09 9.07 -3.85
N HIS A 83 4.13 8.17 -3.64
CA HIS A 83 3.47 8.03 -2.35
C HIS A 83 4.47 7.62 -1.27
N VAL A 84 5.29 6.60 -1.53
CA VAL A 84 6.36 6.18 -0.59
C VAL A 84 7.37 7.29 -0.38
N SER A 85 7.77 7.99 -1.44
CA SER A 85 8.71 9.12 -1.35
C SER A 85 8.12 10.28 -0.53
N GLY A 86 6.84 10.57 -0.70
CA GLY A 86 6.12 11.59 0.05
C GLY A 86 6.03 11.26 1.54
N VAL A 87 5.73 10.01 1.87
CA VAL A 87 5.70 9.53 3.26
C VAL A 87 7.10 9.59 3.88
N ALA A 88 8.14 9.20 3.12
CA ALA A 88 9.51 9.32 3.58
C ALA A 88 9.91 10.78 3.85
N ALA A 89 9.59 11.68 2.95
CA ALA A 89 9.86 13.12 3.11
C ALA A 89 9.13 13.71 4.32
N LEU A 90 7.86 13.32 4.50
CA LEU A 90 7.07 13.73 5.67
C LEU A 90 7.70 13.23 6.97
N GLY A 91 8.08 11.94 7.01
CA GLY A 91 8.74 11.33 8.17
C GLY A 91 10.06 12.02 8.51
N LEU A 92 10.91 12.26 7.52
CA LEU A 92 12.19 12.96 7.73
C LEU A 92 12.00 14.40 8.19
N SER A 93 11.01 15.12 7.61
CA SER A 93 10.67 16.48 8.05
C SER A 93 10.20 16.49 9.51
N TYR A 94 9.38 15.52 9.89
CA TYR A 94 8.94 15.39 11.27
C TYR A 94 10.07 14.99 12.21
N ALA A 95 10.98 14.10 11.79
CA ALA A 95 12.16 13.73 12.56
C ALA A 95 13.03 14.94 12.90
N VAL A 96 13.22 15.87 11.94
CA VAL A 96 13.94 17.12 12.21
C VAL A 96 13.25 17.95 13.29
N LYS A 97 11.92 18.05 13.26
CA LYS A 97 11.12 18.76 14.30
C LYS A 97 11.32 18.10 15.67
N GLU A 98 11.33 16.77 15.73
CA GLU A 98 11.55 15.98 16.94
C GLU A 98 13.05 15.86 17.33
N ARG A 99 13.94 16.55 16.61
CA ARG A 99 15.41 16.52 16.81
C ARG A 99 16.02 15.11 16.72
N ARG A 100 15.41 14.27 15.88
CA ARG A 100 15.89 12.93 15.58
C ARG A 100 16.66 12.90 14.27
N HIS A 101 17.71 12.11 14.21
CA HIS A 101 18.51 11.89 13.02
C HIS A 101 18.57 10.39 12.73
N PHE A 102 18.34 10.03 11.50
CA PHE A 102 18.40 8.66 11.03
C PHE A 102 19.45 8.53 9.93
N LYS A 103 20.20 7.44 9.96
CA LYS A 103 20.90 7.00 8.76
C LYS A 103 19.89 6.44 7.75
N ALA A 104 20.22 6.49 6.47
CA ALA A 104 19.31 6.04 5.42
C ALA A 104 18.82 4.59 5.65
N ALA A 105 19.70 3.68 6.04
CA ALA A 105 19.33 2.29 6.32
C ALA A 105 18.38 2.17 7.53
N GLU A 106 18.62 2.90 8.61
CA GLU A 106 17.77 2.92 9.81
C GLU A 106 16.38 3.45 9.47
N PHE A 107 16.30 4.49 8.65
CA PHE A 107 15.03 5.06 8.25
C PHE A 107 14.24 4.14 7.32
N ILE A 108 14.90 3.43 6.41
CA ILE A 108 14.25 2.42 5.56
C ILE A 108 13.69 1.29 6.42
N GLU A 109 14.43 0.79 7.39
CA GLU A 109 13.91 -0.24 8.29
C GLU A 109 12.74 0.27 9.12
N LEU A 110 12.80 1.50 9.65
CA LEU A 110 11.67 2.11 10.36
C LEU A 110 10.43 2.21 9.47
N MET A 111 10.57 2.60 8.21
CA MET A 111 9.46 2.62 7.25
C MET A 111 8.87 1.22 7.02
N LYS A 112 9.70 0.18 6.96
CA LYS A 112 9.25 -1.21 6.83
C LYS A 112 8.54 -1.72 8.08
N GLU A 113 9.09 -1.43 9.25
CA GLU A 113 8.54 -1.85 10.54
C GLU A 113 7.18 -1.22 10.81
N THR A 114 7.01 0.05 10.44
CA THR A 114 5.76 0.79 10.62
C THR A 114 4.73 0.55 9.52
N ALA A 115 5.12 -0.06 8.41
CA ALA A 115 4.22 -0.36 7.31
C ALA A 115 3.23 -1.50 7.66
N ASN A 116 2.06 -1.46 7.04
CA ASN A 116 0.92 -2.31 7.33
C ASN A 116 0.90 -3.54 6.40
N ASP A 117 0.75 -4.73 6.95
CA ASP A 117 0.62 -5.98 6.21
C ASP A 117 -0.77 -6.62 6.31
N GLN A 118 -1.71 -5.97 7.01
CA GLN A 118 -3.04 -6.52 7.26
C GLN A 118 -3.90 -6.63 5.99
N PHE A 119 -3.59 -5.86 4.95
CA PHE A 119 -4.27 -5.99 3.66
C PHE A 119 -4.12 -7.40 3.05
N TYR A 120 -3.10 -8.16 3.43
CA TYR A 120 -2.96 -9.55 3.01
C TYR A 120 -4.05 -10.48 3.53
N ASN A 121 -4.88 -10.02 4.47
CA ASN A 121 -6.05 -10.77 4.92
C ASN A 121 -7.11 -10.91 3.80
N PHE A 122 -7.05 -10.03 2.79
CA PHE A 122 -7.90 -10.13 1.59
C PHE A 122 -7.36 -11.13 0.55
N TYR A 123 -6.13 -11.62 0.71
CA TYR A 123 -5.51 -12.55 -0.23
C TYR A 123 -5.81 -13.99 0.19
N ASP A 124 -7.06 -14.40 -0.02
CA ASP A 124 -7.58 -15.73 0.25
C ASP A 124 -7.45 -16.61 -1.02
N GLU A 125 -7.41 -17.93 -0.87
CA GLU A 125 -7.34 -18.90 -1.99
C GLU A 125 -8.50 -18.76 -2.99
N LYS A 126 -9.62 -18.21 -2.56
CA LYS A 126 -10.82 -18.03 -3.37
C LYS A 126 -10.92 -16.67 -4.04
N VAL A 127 -10.02 -15.75 -3.68
CA VAL A 127 -10.05 -14.39 -4.21
C VAL A 127 -9.16 -14.34 -5.44
N GLU A 128 -9.78 -14.09 -6.58
CA GLU A 128 -9.12 -13.94 -7.86
C GLU A 128 -9.42 -12.56 -8.44
N LYS A 129 -8.46 -12.02 -9.16
CA LYS A 129 -8.56 -10.76 -9.87
C LYS A 129 -8.13 -10.96 -11.31
N LEU A 130 -8.71 -10.22 -12.23
CA LEU A 130 -8.25 -10.22 -13.62
C LEU A 130 -6.86 -9.58 -13.74
N TYR A 131 -6.01 -10.27 -14.44
CA TYR A 131 -4.66 -9.84 -14.79
C TYR A 131 -4.74 -9.18 -16.15
N TYR A 132 -4.57 -7.87 -16.18
CA TYR A 132 -4.75 -7.15 -17.43
C TYR A 132 -3.50 -7.15 -18.29
N TYR A 133 -2.32 -7.04 -17.68
CA TYR A 133 -1.06 -7.05 -18.38
C TYR A 133 -0.28 -8.32 -18.08
N ASN A 134 -0.34 -9.27 -19.01
CA ASN A 134 0.69 -10.29 -19.05
C ASN A 134 1.95 -9.62 -19.59
N HIS A 135 2.97 -9.47 -18.76
CA HIS A 135 4.23 -8.80 -19.07
C HIS A 135 4.98 -9.33 -20.28
N THR A 136 4.57 -10.48 -20.80
CA THR A 136 5.25 -11.10 -21.95
C THR A 136 4.64 -10.76 -23.30
N THR A 137 3.41 -10.25 -23.35
CA THR A 137 2.74 -9.99 -24.62
C THR A 137 1.73 -8.87 -24.48
N PHE A 138 2.04 -7.73 -25.09
CA PHE A 138 1.11 -6.61 -25.21
C PHE A 138 -0.16 -7.07 -25.94
N GLY A 139 -1.32 -6.93 -25.33
CA GLY A 139 -2.58 -7.37 -25.90
C GLY A 139 -2.96 -8.84 -25.62
N ALA A 140 -2.30 -9.51 -24.69
CA ALA A 140 -2.75 -10.82 -24.24
C ALA A 140 -4.13 -10.71 -23.57
N PRO A 141 -5.00 -11.71 -23.73
CA PRO A 141 -6.31 -11.71 -23.07
C PRO A 141 -6.15 -11.68 -21.55
N PRO A 142 -7.07 -11.03 -20.82
CA PRO A 142 -7.08 -11.02 -19.37
C PRO A 142 -7.07 -12.45 -18.82
N THR A 143 -6.26 -12.67 -17.80
CA THR A 143 -6.20 -13.95 -17.08
C THR A 143 -6.49 -13.73 -15.61
N LEU A 144 -6.97 -14.75 -14.91
CA LEU A 144 -7.19 -14.68 -13.48
C LEU A 144 -5.85 -14.67 -12.73
N MET A 145 -5.73 -13.74 -11.79
CA MET A 145 -4.61 -13.62 -10.87
C MET A 145 -4.95 -14.38 -9.58
N ASN A 146 -4.12 -15.34 -9.22
CA ASN A 146 -4.21 -15.98 -7.91
C ASN A 146 -3.58 -15.07 -6.84
N LEU A 147 -4.40 -14.52 -5.96
CA LEU A 147 -3.92 -13.60 -4.92
C LEU A 147 -3.08 -14.31 -3.86
N VAL A 148 -3.31 -15.59 -3.60
CA VAL A 148 -2.49 -16.36 -2.65
C VAL A 148 -1.02 -16.36 -3.05
N GLU A 149 -0.71 -16.47 -4.33
CA GLU A 149 0.67 -16.43 -4.82
C GLU A 149 1.37 -15.07 -4.58
N ARG A 150 0.58 -14.03 -4.37
CA ARG A 150 1.04 -12.66 -4.11
C ARG A 150 1.20 -12.35 -2.63
N LYS A 151 0.62 -13.19 -1.77
CA LYS A 151 0.65 -12.99 -0.31
C LYS A 151 2.09 -12.94 0.19
N GLY A 152 2.43 -11.86 0.90
CA GLY A 152 3.79 -11.60 1.38
C GLY A 152 4.79 -11.10 0.33
N LYS A 153 4.40 -11.00 -0.95
CA LYS A 153 5.30 -10.66 -2.06
C LYS A 153 5.06 -9.27 -2.67
N MET A 154 4.18 -8.50 -2.05
CA MET A 154 3.87 -7.13 -2.49
C MET A 154 4.62 -6.06 -1.69
N GLY A 155 5.44 -6.48 -0.71
CA GLY A 155 5.92 -5.58 0.33
C GLY A 155 4.83 -5.29 1.36
N ARG A 156 5.07 -4.32 2.24
CA ARG A 156 4.09 -3.83 3.21
C ARG A 156 3.52 -2.51 2.74
N LEU A 157 2.26 -2.25 3.01
CA LEU A 157 1.62 -0.99 2.66
C LEU A 157 2.19 0.14 3.52
N VAL A 158 2.74 1.16 2.88
CA VAL A 158 3.31 2.32 3.57
C VAL A 158 2.23 2.99 4.44
N ASP A 159 2.58 3.29 5.69
CA ASP A 159 1.69 3.92 6.67
C ASP A 159 2.33 5.19 7.23
N ALA A 160 1.84 6.34 6.78
CA ALA A 160 2.36 7.64 7.21
C ALA A 160 2.07 7.91 8.69
N GLY A 161 0.89 7.51 9.18
CA GLY A 161 0.48 7.72 10.56
C GLY A 161 1.36 6.93 11.53
N ALA A 162 1.55 5.64 11.25
CA ALA A 162 2.40 4.78 12.06
C ALA A 162 3.87 5.25 12.03
N LEU A 163 4.38 5.66 10.87
CA LEU A 163 5.74 6.20 10.74
C LEU A 163 5.92 7.46 11.59
N LEU A 164 5.04 8.45 11.46
CA LEU A 164 5.14 9.70 12.21
C LEU A 164 5.08 9.44 13.71
N LYS A 165 4.24 8.52 14.12
CA LYS A 165 4.13 8.16 15.52
C LYS A 165 5.39 7.48 16.04
N ALA A 166 5.95 6.52 15.32
CA ALA A 166 7.21 5.88 15.69
C ALA A 166 8.37 6.88 15.77
N ILE A 167 8.32 7.98 15.00
CA ILE A 167 9.30 9.07 15.09
C ILE A 167 9.05 9.95 16.32
N GLY A 168 7.79 10.31 16.61
CA GLY A 168 7.44 11.25 17.68
C GLY A 168 7.28 10.62 19.06
N ASN A 169 7.15 9.30 19.14
CA ASN A 169 6.92 8.63 20.43
C ASN A 169 8.19 8.51 21.26
N HIS A 170 8.15 9.20 22.37
CA HIS A 170 9.05 9.03 23.49
C HIS A 170 8.32 8.39 24.71
N GLY A 171 7.27 7.63 24.48
CA GLY A 171 6.52 6.90 25.52
C GLY A 171 5.00 6.95 25.36
N SER A 172 4.40 5.84 25.57
CA SER A 172 3.02 5.51 25.95
C SER A 172 1.85 5.63 24.99
N ASP A 173 1.91 6.33 23.87
CA ASP A 173 0.74 6.38 22.98
C ASP A 173 0.88 5.50 21.73
N MET A 174 0.16 4.41 21.69
CA MET A 174 0.19 3.44 20.61
C MET A 174 -0.80 3.77 19.48
N ILE A 175 -0.37 3.63 18.24
CA ILE A 175 -1.30 3.44 17.10
C ILE A 175 -1.15 2.03 16.56
N VAL A 176 -2.16 1.23 16.77
CA VAL A 176 -2.35 0.03 15.98
C VAL A 176 -2.77 0.48 14.57
N PRO A 177 -2.12 0.00 13.51
CA PRO A 177 -2.55 0.33 12.16
C PRO A 177 -3.98 -0.16 11.93
N ASN A 178 -4.66 0.47 10.98
CA ASN A 178 -5.99 0.02 10.59
C ASN A 178 -5.97 -1.46 10.21
N VAL A 179 -6.87 -2.21 10.82
CA VAL A 179 -7.02 -3.64 10.55
C VAL A 179 -8.13 -3.81 9.54
N TYR A 180 -7.80 -4.40 8.42
CA TYR A 180 -8.77 -4.72 7.39
C TYR A 180 -9.23 -6.16 7.56
N LEU A 181 -10.54 -6.35 7.78
CA LEU A 181 -11.16 -7.66 7.93
C LEU A 181 -12.14 -7.89 6.79
N ALA A 182 -12.00 -9.02 6.12
CA ALA A 182 -13.05 -9.50 5.24
C ALA A 182 -14.20 -10.08 6.07
N THR A 183 -15.43 -9.91 5.61
CA THR A 183 -16.63 -10.42 6.30
C THR A 183 -16.49 -11.90 6.62
N GLY A 184 -16.70 -12.27 7.88
CA GLY A 184 -16.61 -13.65 8.34
C GLY A 184 -15.19 -14.17 8.54
N LYS A 185 -14.17 -13.31 8.46
CA LYS A 185 -12.77 -13.65 8.74
C LYS A 185 -12.33 -13.09 10.07
N SER A 186 -11.38 -13.74 10.71
CA SER A 186 -10.68 -13.27 11.90
C SER A 186 -9.20 -13.08 11.59
N THR A 187 -8.57 -12.13 12.27
CA THR A 187 -7.12 -11.95 12.23
C THR A 187 -6.59 -11.79 13.64
N SER A 188 -5.33 -12.10 13.82
CA SER A 188 -4.59 -11.80 15.04
C SER A 188 -3.59 -10.69 14.76
N ILE A 189 -3.51 -9.73 15.68
CA ILE A 189 -2.54 -8.65 15.62
C ILE A 189 -1.57 -8.87 16.77
N ASP A 190 -0.28 -8.96 16.46
CA ASP A 190 0.75 -8.94 17.46
C ASP A 190 0.97 -7.50 17.93
N LEU A 191 0.33 -7.15 19.02
CA LEU A 191 0.41 -5.80 19.58
C LEU A 191 1.81 -5.48 20.13
N ALA A 192 2.61 -6.47 20.48
CA ALA A 192 3.97 -6.25 20.96
C ALA A 192 4.87 -5.53 19.94
N ARG A 193 4.55 -5.64 18.65
CA ARG A 193 5.26 -4.92 17.58
C ARG A 193 5.09 -3.41 17.62
N TYR A 194 4.07 -2.92 18.30
CA TYR A 194 3.71 -1.50 18.34
C TYR A 194 4.11 -0.83 19.66
N PHE A 195 4.66 -1.58 20.59
CA PHE A 195 5.18 -1.08 21.85
C PHE A 195 6.70 -1.09 21.86
N ILE A 196 7.28 0.06 22.13
CA ILE A 196 8.75 0.25 22.16
C ILE A 196 9.28 0.13 23.58
N ASP A 197 8.47 0.32 24.60
CA ASP A 197 8.88 0.27 26.00
C ASP A 197 8.48 -1.06 26.62
N GLY A 198 9.46 -1.80 27.14
CA GLY A 198 9.33 -3.15 27.70
C GLY A 198 8.48 -3.24 29.00
N GLU A 199 7.48 -2.39 29.17
CA GLU A 199 6.53 -2.46 30.27
C GLU A 199 5.41 -3.47 30.00
N SER A 200 4.93 -4.14 31.03
CA SER A 200 3.80 -5.05 30.92
C SER A 200 2.50 -4.26 30.72
N LEU A 201 1.96 -4.34 29.54
CA LEU A 201 0.77 -3.59 29.14
C LEU A 201 -0.47 -4.48 29.13
N SER A 202 -1.58 -3.92 29.56
CA SER A 202 -2.91 -4.54 29.42
C SER A 202 -3.64 -3.90 28.25
N TYR A 203 -4.31 -4.74 27.45
CA TYR A 203 -5.03 -4.30 26.25
C TYR A 203 -6.52 -4.47 26.44
N SER A 204 -7.29 -3.51 25.98
CA SER A 204 -8.73 -3.64 25.83
C SER A 204 -9.15 -3.26 24.43
N CYS A 205 -10.10 -4.01 23.87
CA CYS A 205 -10.70 -3.72 22.57
C CYS A 205 -12.19 -3.44 22.78
N THR A 206 -12.66 -2.33 22.24
CA THR A 206 -14.09 -2.03 22.17
C THR A 206 -14.49 -1.98 20.71
N VAL A 207 -15.39 -2.86 20.31
CA VAL A 207 -16.01 -2.82 18.98
C VAL A 207 -17.18 -1.86 19.09
N ALA A 208 -17.18 -0.80 18.26
CA ALA A 208 -18.37 0.02 18.10
C ALA A 208 -19.33 -0.73 17.17
N ASP A 209 -20.52 -1.04 17.66
CA ASP A 209 -21.59 -1.50 16.79
C ASP A 209 -22.07 -0.31 15.95
N GLU A 210 -22.08 -0.46 14.62
CA GLU A 210 -22.70 0.47 13.68
C GLU A 210 -24.20 0.19 13.55
#